data_5c03d077c7c881347bcbc5345b3feb0b
#
_entry.id   5c03d077c7c881347bcbc5345b3feb0b
#
_cell.length_a   1.000
_cell.length_b   1.000
_cell.length_c   1.000
_cell.angle_alpha   90.00
_cell.angle_beta   90.00
_cell.angle_gamma   90.00
#
_symmetry.space_group_name_H-M   'P 1'
#
loop_
_entity.id
_entity.type
_entity.pdbx_description
1 polymer ?
#
loop_
_entity_poly.entity_id
_entity_poly.type
_entity_poly.pdbx_seq_one_letter_code
_entity_poly.pdbx_strand_id
1 'polypeptide(L)'
;MISRFTYTLRETWASFKRNVTLTVAAIITSAVSLLIFGLTLLIQHGFDNLLQRWEGGVEMIVFVNAGTQPDGLKYIEDQLNQQVGTSIESWSYCDVDCSLQDADRVLAGDPTTRQLLTPDTIPTLFKIVPTDGTDVVFLRGLKETYSTFPSVYNVTLAEEQLDLISKLQNFVSTYTTALWIALMFASGLLIWNTIRTAMFARRREIEVMKLVGATDWFIRIPFMLEGLIQGLLGGIFAVGAMLFINWRWTDGVRNFPESSGMTALVVVDGYQWTVAIVILAFGALVGMIGSGIAASRFLDI
;
A
#
# COMPACT_ATOMS: atom_id res chain seq x y z
N MET A 1 21.15 -38.40 -5.54
CA MET A 1 20.11 -37.36 -5.49
C MET A 1 20.25 -36.37 -6.65
N ILE A 2 21.43 -35.92 -7.01
CA ILE A 2 21.68 -34.91 -8.09
C ILE A 2 21.16 -35.38 -9.45
N SER A 3 21.31 -36.66 -9.81
CA SER A 3 20.85 -37.20 -11.10
C SER A 3 19.32 -37.20 -11.28
N ARG A 4 18.56 -37.30 -10.18
CA ARG A 4 17.09 -37.24 -10.23
C ARG A 4 16.60 -35.80 -10.42
N PHE A 5 17.26 -34.84 -9.78
CA PHE A 5 16.93 -33.42 -9.91
C PHE A 5 17.22 -32.86 -11.31
N THR A 6 18.37 -33.20 -11.88
CA THR A 6 18.72 -32.82 -13.25
C THR A 6 17.81 -33.47 -14.29
N TYR A 7 17.37 -34.70 -14.05
CA TYR A 7 16.38 -35.37 -14.90
C TYR A 7 15.04 -34.61 -14.88
N THR A 8 14.52 -34.30 -13.69
CA THR A 8 13.24 -33.57 -13.53
C THR A 8 13.28 -32.19 -14.18
N LEU A 9 14.38 -31.43 -14.00
CA LEU A 9 14.56 -30.13 -14.65
C LEU A 9 14.57 -30.22 -16.18
N ARG A 10 15.28 -31.19 -16.73
CA ARG A 10 15.35 -31.42 -18.19
C ARG A 10 13.98 -31.81 -18.75
N GLU A 11 13.20 -32.56 -17.99
CA GLU A 11 11.88 -33.01 -18.36
C GLU A 11 10.86 -31.87 -18.31
N THR A 12 10.92 -31.02 -17.27
CA THR A 12 10.13 -29.81 -17.17
C THR A 12 10.41 -28.83 -18.33
N TRP A 13 11.67 -28.70 -18.72
CA TRP A 13 12.06 -27.88 -19.86
C TRP A 13 11.52 -28.41 -21.21
N ALA A 14 11.50 -29.73 -21.37
CA ALA A 14 10.91 -30.38 -22.56
C ALA A 14 9.39 -30.19 -22.60
N SER A 15 8.71 -30.18 -21.43
CA SER A 15 7.27 -29.91 -21.30
C SER A 15 6.95 -28.47 -21.72
N PHE A 16 7.74 -27.48 -21.30
CA PHE A 16 7.57 -26.08 -21.71
C PHE A 16 7.65 -25.88 -23.22
N LYS A 17 8.57 -26.54 -23.90
CA LYS A 17 8.70 -26.45 -25.36
C LYS A 17 7.52 -27.03 -26.12
N ARG A 18 6.78 -27.95 -25.52
CA ARG A 18 5.67 -28.67 -26.17
C ARG A 18 4.36 -27.89 -26.14
N ASN A 19 4.18 -26.99 -25.12
CA ASN A 19 2.98 -26.16 -24.92
C ASN A 19 3.34 -24.70 -24.63
N VAL A 20 4.26 -24.13 -25.42
CA VAL A 20 4.83 -22.78 -25.20
C VAL A 20 3.77 -21.73 -25.01
N THR A 21 2.71 -21.74 -25.84
CA THR A 21 1.68 -20.70 -25.82
C THR A 21 0.93 -20.66 -24.47
N LEU A 22 0.50 -21.81 -23.97
CA LEU A 22 -0.21 -21.88 -22.68
C LEU A 22 0.69 -21.58 -21.50
N THR A 23 1.93 -22.08 -21.54
CA THR A 23 2.93 -21.82 -20.49
C THR A 23 3.30 -20.34 -20.41
N VAL A 24 3.55 -19.69 -21.56
CA VAL A 24 3.83 -18.27 -21.63
C VAL A 24 2.64 -17.45 -21.15
N ALA A 25 1.42 -17.80 -21.59
CA ALA A 25 0.21 -17.13 -21.11
C ALA A 25 0.06 -17.24 -19.59
N ALA A 26 0.30 -18.42 -19.00
CA ALA A 26 0.23 -18.63 -17.55
C ALA A 26 1.31 -17.79 -16.81
N ILE A 27 2.54 -17.76 -17.31
CA ILE A 27 3.63 -16.95 -16.72
C ILE A 27 3.30 -15.46 -16.79
N ILE A 28 2.84 -14.96 -17.95
CA ILE A 28 2.48 -13.53 -18.11
C ILE A 28 1.33 -13.16 -17.18
N THR A 29 0.26 -13.96 -17.13
CA THR A 29 -0.89 -13.68 -16.26
C THR A 29 -0.49 -13.72 -14.79
N SER A 30 0.35 -14.69 -14.38
CA SER A 30 0.91 -14.76 -13.04
C SER A 30 1.78 -13.53 -12.74
N ALA A 31 2.64 -13.13 -13.66
CA ALA A 31 3.49 -11.95 -13.50
C ALA A 31 2.66 -10.67 -13.32
N VAL A 32 1.64 -10.45 -14.14
CA VAL A 32 0.76 -9.27 -14.04
C VAL A 32 -0.02 -9.29 -12.72
N SER A 33 -0.56 -10.44 -12.34
CA SER A 33 -1.29 -10.58 -11.07
C SER A 33 -0.40 -10.28 -9.86
N LEU A 34 0.80 -10.87 -9.81
CA LEU A 34 1.77 -10.68 -8.74
C LEU A 34 2.35 -9.26 -8.73
N LEU A 35 2.50 -8.62 -9.90
CA LEU A 35 2.90 -7.22 -10.00
C LEU A 35 1.85 -6.30 -9.36
N ILE A 36 0.57 -6.47 -9.71
CA ILE A 36 -0.51 -5.68 -9.11
C ILE A 36 -0.58 -5.90 -7.60
N PHE A 37 -0.42 -7.13 -7.14
CA PHE A 37 -0.32 -7.44 -5.72
C PHE A 37 0.83 -6.68 -5.05
N GLY A 38 2.04 -6.74 -5.61
CA GLY A 38 3.21 -6.04 -5.07
C GLY A 38 3.06 -4.52 -5.07
N LEU A 39 2.51 -3.95 -6.15
CA LEU A 39 2.22 -2.52 -6.21
C LEU A 39 1.17 -2.10 -5.18
N THR A 40 0.14 -2.93 -4.94
CA THR A 40 -0.86 -2.67 -3.90
C THR A 40 -0.20 -2.57 -2.52
N LEU A 41 0.71 -3.49 -2.18
CA LEU A 41 1.44 -3.46 -0.90
C LEU A 41 2.33 -2.22 -0.77
N LEU A 42 3.04 -1.83 -1.86
CA LEU A 42 3.87 -0.62 -1.84
C LEU A 42 3.03 0.65 -1.69
N ILE A 43 1.89 0.74 -2.39
CA ILE A 43 0.98 1.88 -2.31
C ILE A 43 0.40 1.99 -0.88
N GLN A 44 -0.05 0.89 -0.29
CA GLN A 44 -0.55 0.88 1.09
C GLN A 44 0.51 1.38 2.07
N HIS A 45 1.73 0.85 1.99
CA HIS A 45 2.83 1.29 2.84
C HIS A 45 3.19 2.78 2.63
N GLY A 46 3.14 3.27 1.39
CA GLY A 46 3.33 4.70 1.08
C GLY A 46 2.25 5.58 1.71
N PHE A 47 0.99 5.14 1.68
CA PHE A 47 -0.09 5.85 2.37
C PHE A 47 0.08 5.82 3.90
N ASP A 48 0.48 4.67 4.47
CA ASP A 48 0.75 4.56 5.90
C ASP A 48 1.89 5.50 6.33
N ASN A 49 2.97 5.59 5.54
CA ASN A 49 4.06 6.55 5.78
C ASN A 49 3.58 8.01 5.67
N LEU A 50 2.69 8.30 4.72
CA LEU A 50 2.10 9.63 4.59
C LEU A 50 1.26 9.97 5.82
N LEU A 51 0.38 9.07 6.24
CA LEU A 51 -0.45 9.24 7.43
C LEU A 51 0.41 9.42 8.68
N GLN A 52 1.42 8.56 8.92
CA GLN A 52 2.32 8.68 10.07
C GLN A 52 3.09 10.00 10.11
N ARG A 53 3.49 10.56 8.96
CA ARG A 53 4.09 11.90 8.92
C ARG A 53 3.11 12.98 9.32
N TRP A 54 1.85 12.80 8.98
CA TRP A 54 0.78 13.74 9.35
C TRP A 54 0.29 13.49 10.77
N GLU A 55 0.30 12.24 11.26
CA GLU A 55 -0.02 11.86 12.65
C GLU A 55 0.99 12.42 13.66
N GLY A 56 2.28 12.48 13.31
CA GLY A 56 3.33 13.12 14.12
C GLY A 56 3.21 14.65 14.18
N GLY A 57 2.25 15.23 13.50
CA GLY A 57 2.00 16.67 13.40
C GLY A 57 0.54 17.01 13.14
N VAL A 58 -0.45 16.19 13.56
CA VAL A 58 -1.85 16.58 13.54
C VAL A 58 -2.02 17.77 14.48
N GLU A 59 -1.76 18.95 13.93
CA GLU A 59 -2.04 20.20 14.63
C GLU A 59 -3.51 20.53 14.41
N MET A 60 -4.24 20.64 15.49
CA MET A 60 -5.51 21.35 15.51
C MET A 60 -5.20 22.83 15.56
N ILE A 61 -5.67 23.60 14.58
CA ILE A 61 -5.47 25.04 14.54
C ILE A 61 -6.76 25.71 15.00
N VAL A 62 -6.65 26.42 16.12
CA VAL A 62 -7.73 27.25 16.66
C VAL A 62 -7.45 28.70 16.25
N PHE A 63 -8.22 29.22 15.32
CA PHE A 63 -8.16 30.59 14.86
C PHE A 63 -8.94 31.51 15.81
N VAL A 64 -8.28 32.55 16.29
CA VAL A 64 -8.86 33.53 17.18
C VAL A 64 -9.11 34.82 16.40
N ASN A 65 -10.25 35.46 16.67
CA ASN A 65 -10.62 36.70 16.00
C ASN A 65 -9.52 37.77 16.10
N ALA A 66 -9.26 38.46 15.01
CA ALA A 66 -8.34 39.61 15.00
C ALA A 66 -8.78 40.63 16.04
N GLY A 67 -7.82 41.21 16.76
CA GLY A 67 -8.10 42.25 17.78
C GLY A 67 -8.71 41.70 19.08
N THR A 68 -8.68 40.41 19.33
CA THR A 68 -9.11 39.83 20.61
C THR A 68 -8.30 40.39 21.77
N GLN A 69 -9.01 40.82 22.81
CA GLN A 69 -8.38 41.41 24.01
C GLN A 69 -7.52 40.36 24.75
N PRO A 70 -6.46 40.80 25.48
CA PRO A 70 -5.56 39.87 26.22
C PRO A 70 -6.28 38.96 27.18
N ASP A 71 -7.39 39.37 27.79
CA ASP A 71 -8.18 38.52 28.69
C ASP A 71 -8.84 37.34 27.94
N GLY A 72 -9.27 37.52 26.69
CA GLY A 72 -9.81 36.45 25.85
C GLY A 72 -8.75 35.45 25.45
N LEU A 73 -7.53 35.86 25.11
CA LEU A 73 -6.41 35.00 24.83
C LEU A 73 -6.03 34.17 26.06
N LYS A 74 -5.92 34.85 27.21
CA LYS A 74 -5.59 34.21 28.48
C LYS A 74 -6.61 33.14 28.88
N TYR A 75 -7.89 33.39 28.63
CA TYR A 75 -8.93 32.39 28.89
C TYR A 75 -8.67 31.10 28.08
N ILE A 76 -8.32 31.24 26.79
CA ILE A 76 -8.03 30.07 25.92
C ILE A 76 -6.76 29.36 26.43
N GLU A 77 -5.70 30.10 26.76
CA GLU A 77 -4.46 29.54 27.33
C GLU A 77 -4.70 28.75 28.62
N ASP A 78 -5.49 29.29 29.54
CA ASP A 78 -5.83 28.64 30.81
C ASP A 78 -6.60 27.33 30.59
N GLN A 79 -7.53 27.32 29.60
CA GLN A 79 -8.28 26.13 29.22
C GLN A 79 -7.37 25.07 28.58
N LEU A 80 -6.46 25.47 27.69
CA LEU A 80 -5.49 24.58 27.06
C LEU A 80 -4.54 23.98 28.09
N ASN A 81 -4.02 24.80 29.03
CA ASN A 81 -3.12 24.33 30.09
C ASN A 81 -3.76 23.27 30.99
N GLN A 82 -5.07 23.37 31.24
CA GLN A 82 -5.79 22.36 32.03
C GLN A 82 -5.93 21.02 31.30
N GLN A 83 -5.83 21.00 29.99
CA GLN A 83 -6.00 19.83 29.15
C GLN A 83 -4.68 19.18 28.73
N VAL A 84 -3.55 19.83 28.97
CA VAL A 84 -2.21 19.26 28.74
C VAL A 84 -2.02 17.98 29.56
N GLY A 85 -1.61 16.90 28.90
CA GLY A 85 -1.43 15.59 29.49
C GLY A 85 -2.69 14.74 29.62
N THR A 86 -3.86 15.27 29.24
CA THR A 86 -5.13 14.51 29.19
C THR A 86 -5.65 14.40 27.77
N SER A 87 -6.00 15.52 27.16
CA SER A 87 -6.58 15.56 25.82
C SER A 87 -5.63 16.13 24.78
N ILE A 88 -4.66 16.93 25.20
CA ILE A 88 -3.62 17.50 24.33
C ILE A 88 -2.23 17.19 24.89
N GLU A 89 -1.26 16.98 24.00
CA GLU A 89 0.13 16.77 24.34
C GLU A 89 0.84 18.10 24.58
N SER A 90 0.64 19.02 23.66
CA SER A 90 1.25 20.35 23.72
C SER A 90 0.44 21.35 22.91
N TRP A 91 0.71 22.63 23.14
CA TRP A 91 0.17 23.72 22.33
C TRP A 91 1.20 24.85 22.20
N SER A 92 1.04 25.64 21.15
CA SER A 92 1.83 26.85 20.91
C SER A 92 0.95 27.98 20.41
N TYR A 93 1.27 29.22 20.85
CA TYR A 93 0.58 30.40 20.37
C TYR A 93 1.37 31.02 19.22
N CYS A 94 0.69 31.36 18.15
CA CYS A 94 1.22 32.07 17.01
C CYS A 94 0.54 33.42 16.96
N ASP A 95 1.31 34.46 17.23
CA ASP A 95 0.90 35.87 17.22
C ASP A 95 0.70 36.39 15.79
N VAL A 96 0.44 37.68 15.64
CA VAL A 96 0.20 38.34 14.34
C VAL A 96 1.40 38.17 13.40
N ASP A 97 2.62 38.33 13.90
CA ASP A 97 3.84 38.24 13.07
C ASP A 97 4.07 36.80 12.60
N CYS A 98 3.90 35.85 13.48
CA CYS A 98 3.94 34.42 13.15
C CYS A 98 2.84 34.05 12.13
N SER A 99 1.61 34.51 12.35
CA SER A 99 0.47 34.25 11.46
C SER A 99 0.70 34.84 10.05
N LEU A 100 1.33 36.00 9.95
CA LEU A 100 1.70 36.61 8.67
C LEU A 100 2.78 35.79 7.95
N GLN A 101 3.78 35.28 8.67
CA GLN A 101 4.81 34.40 8.09
C GLN A 101 4.22 33.06 7.61
N ASP A 102 3.31 32.48 8.36
CA ASP A 102 2.62 31.25 7.94
C ASP A 102 1.74 31.52 6.71
N ALA A 103 1.03 32.67 6.68
CA ALA A 103 0.24 33.07 5.52
C ALA A 103 1.13 33.31 4.28
N ASP A 104 2.32 33.89 4.41
CA ASP A 104 3.29 34.02 3.32
C ASP A 104 3.71 32.68 2.74
N ARG A 105 3.87 31.68 3.59
CA ARG A 105 4.25 30.33 3.17
C ARG A 105 3.10 29.60 2.48
N VAL A 106 1.90 29.67 3.04
CA VAL A 106 0.72 28.96 2.52
C VAL A 106 0.19 29.61 1.25
N LEU A 107 0.18 30.93 1.18
CA LEU A 107 -0.35 31.71 0.06
C LEU A 107 0.73 32.12 -0.96
N ALA A 108 1.89 31.47 -0.96
CA ALA A 108 2.97 31.76 -1.93
C ALA A 108 2.50 31.65 -3.40
N GLY A 109 1.46 30.85 -3.67
CA GLY A 109 0.84 30.69 -4.99
C GLY A 109 -0.34 31.63 -5.28
N ASP A 110 -0.81 32.40 -4.29
CA ASP A 110 -1.95 33.33 -4.43
C ASP A 110 -1.64 34.70 -3.85
N PRO A 111 -0.93 35.56 -4.59
CA PRO A 111 -0.59 36.91 -4.14
C PRO A 111 -1.81 37.81 -3.93
N THR A 112 -2.94 37.51 -4.55
CA THR A 112 -4.15 38.32 -4.44
C THR A 112 -4.78 38.18 -3.06
N THR A 113 -4.95 36.97 -2.60
CA THR A 113 -5.45 36.65 -1.25
C THR A 113 -4.46 37.16 -0.18
N ARG A 114 -3.15 37.00 -0.43
CA ARG A 114 -2.11 37.47 0.51
C ARG A 114 -2.17 38.99 0.77
N GLN A 115 -2.45 39.81 -0.24
CA GLN A 115 -2.56 41.27 -0.10
C GLN A 115 -3.75 41.70 0.77
N LEU A 116 -4.75 40.89 0.95
CA LEU A 116 -5.90 41.18 1.81
C LEU A 116 -5.61 40.95 3.30
N LEU A 117 -4.54 40.23 3.62
CA LEU A 117 -4.13 39.96 4.98
C LEU A 117 -3.21 41.05 5.50
N THR A 118 -3.73 41.81 6.45
CA THR A 118 -3.00 42.88 7.15
C THR A 118 -2.88 42.52 8.64
N PRO A 119 -1.98 43.17 9.41
CA PRO A 119 -1.86 42.93 10.85
C PRO A 119 -3.17 43.09 11.62
N ASP A 120 -4.09 43.93 11.12
CA ASP A 120 -5.38 44.21 11.77
C ASP A 120 -6.47 43.18 11.38
N THR A 121 -6.28 42.46 10.30
CA THR A 121 -7.28 41.55 9.76
C THR A 121 -6.92 40.05 9.91
N ILE A 122 -5.62 39.77 10.11
CA ILE A 122 -5.17 38.39 10.24
C ILE A 122 -5.55 37.84 11.63
N PRO A 123 -6.18 36.66 11.70
CA PRO A 123 -6.43 36.00 12.98
C PRO A 123 -5.10 35.49 13.58
N THR A 124 -5.00 35.57 14.90
CA THR A 124 -3.98 34.83 15.64
C THR A 124 -4.44 33.37 15.82
N LEU A 125 -3.52 32.47 16.12
CA LEU A 125 -3.87 31.07 16.18
C LEU A 125 -3.16 30.31 17.31
N PHE A 126 -3.84 29.33 17.85
CA PHE A 126 -3.23 28.33 18.70
C PHE A 126 -3.07 27.03 17.90
N LYS A 127 -1.85 26.52 17.87
CA LYS A 127 -1.51 25.21 17.30
C LYS A 127 -1.52 24.21 18.45
N ILE A 128 -2.38 23.22 18.37
CA ILE A 128 -2.62 22.24 19.44
C ILE A 128 -2.28 20.86 18.90
N VAL A 129 -1.47 20.12 19.62
CA VAL A 129 -1.16 18.71 19.33
C VAL A 129 -2.04 17.84 20.22
N PRO A 130 -3.04 17.13 19.69
CA PRO A 130 -3.88 16.20 20.46
C PRO A 130 -3.06 15.01 20.97
N THR A 131 -3.48 14.41 22.10
CA THR A 131 -2.84 13.19 22.64
C THR A 131 -3.10 11.97 21.77
N ASP A 132 -4.22 11.93 21.08
CA ASP A 132 -4.55 10.91 20.08
C ASP A 132 -4.98 11.61 18.78
N GLY A 133 -4.06 11.62 17.81
CA GLY A 133 -4.29 12.16 16.47
C GLY A 133 -5.02 11.21 15.53
N THR A 134 -5.30 9.96 15.95
CA THR A 134 -5.89 8.92 15.12
C THR A 134 -7.38 8.71 15.38
N ASP A 135 -7.87 9.05 16.59
CA ASP A 135 -9.29 8.91 16.92
C ASP A 135 -10.12 10.10 16.40
N VAL A 136 -10.75 9.88 15.26
CA VAL A 136 -11.63 10.85 14.58
C VAL A 136 -12.76 11.33 15.49
N VAL A 137 -13.33 10.48 16.33
CA VAL A 137 -14.43 10.84 17.23
C VAL A 137 -13.92 11.76 18.33
N PHE A 138 -12.75 11.45 18.89
CA PHE A 138 -12.07 12.27 19.88
C PHE A 138 -11.70 13.65 19.32
N LEU A 139 -11.10 13.69 18.11
CA LEU A 139 -10.73 14.95 17.45
C LEU A 139 -11.95 15.84 17.15
N ARG A 140 -13.06 15.25 16.72
CA ARG A 140 -14.33 16.00 16.54
C ARG A 140 -14.85 16.57 17.84
N GLY A 141 -14.81 15.80 18.92
CA GLY A 141 -15.20 16.27 20.25
C GLY A 141 -14.35 17.47 20.70
N LEU A 142 -13.04 17.43 20.47
CA LEU A 142 -12.14 18.56 20.75
C LEU A 142 -12.48 19.78 19.88
N LYS A 143 -12.67 19.58 18.57
CA LYS A 143 -13.06 20.65 17.63
C LYS A 143 -14.35 21.32 18.09
N GLU A 144 -15.36 20.55 18.44
CA GLU A 144 -16.65 21.05 18.90
C GLU A 144 -16.51 21.83 20.21
N THR A 145 -15.69 21.32 21.14
CA THR A 145 -15.39 21.99 22.40
C THR A 145 -14.71 23.33 22.19
N TYR A 146 -13.66 23.40 21.41
CA TYR A 146 -12.90 24.64 21.18
C TYR A 146 -13.66 25.65 20.31
N SER A 147 -14.53 25.18 19.41
CA SER A 147 -15.37 26.08 18.61
C SER A 147 -16.42 26.85 19.43
N THR A 148 -16.70 26.40 20.66
CA THR A 148 -17.60 27.10 21.59
C THR A 148 -16.89 28.18 22.41
N PHE A 149 -15.56 28.26 22.34
CA PHE A 149 -14.82 29.22 23.15
C PHE A 149 -15.06 30.68 22.69
N PRO A 150 -15.15 31.63 23.64
CA PRO A 150 -15.27 33.02 23.30
C PRO A 150 -14.06 33.48 22.44
N SER A 151 -14.30 34.29 21.45
CA SER A 151 -13.28 34.82 20.55
C SER A 151 -12.67 33.84 19.56
N VAL A 152 -13.04 32.58 19.55
CA VAL A 152 -12.64 31.63 18.54
C VAL A 152 -13.45 31.89 17.26
N TYR A 153 -12.74 32.08 16.14
CA TYR A 153 -13.33 32.30 14.82
C TYR A 153 -13.64 30.96 14.12
N ASN A 154 -12.66 30.06 14.14
CA ASN A 154 -12.77 28.76 13.50
C ASN A 154 -11.78 27.77 14.13
N VAL A 155 -12.11 26.49 14.07
CA VAL A 155 -11.21 25.41 14.46
C VAL A 155 -11.03 24.49 13.26
N THR A 156 -9.81 24.42 12.75
CA THR A 156 -9.49 23.55 11.62
C THR A 156 -8.67 22.38 12.12
N LEU A 157 -9.14 21.20 11.77
CA LEU A 157 -8.41 19.95 11.92
C LEU A 157 -7.80 19.57 10.58
N ALA A 158 -6.64 19.00 10.58
CA ALA A 158 -6.13 18.30 9.40
C ALA A 158 -7.02 17.10 8.99
N GLU A 159 -8.06 16.82 9.77
CA GLU A 159 -8.99 15.68 9.67
C GLU A 159 -9.69 15.59 8.31
N GLU A 160 -10.14 16.69 7.72
CA GLU A 160 -10.80 16.63 6.41
C GLU A 160 -9.86 16.11 5.32
N GLN A 161 -8.57 16.45 5.41
CA GLN A 161 -7.54 15.97 4.49
C GLN A 161 -7.16 14.52 4.80
N LEU A 162 -7.07 14.14 6.09
CA LEU A 162 -6.80 12.76 6.52
C LEU A 162 -7.96 11.82 6.15
N ASP A 163 -9.20 12.24 6.34
CA ASP A 163 -10.39 11.48 5.95
C ASP A 163 -10.45 11.27 4.43
N LEU A 164 -10.07 12.27 3.65
CA LEU A 164 -9.98 12.16 2.20
C LEU A 164 -8.85 11.20 1.77
N ILE A 165 -7.69 11.28 2.41
CA ILE A 165 -6.55 10.38 2.14
C ILE A 165 -6.92 8.95 2.51
N SER A 166 -7.51 8.72 3.68
CA SER A 166 -7.93 7.38 4.13
C SER A 166 -9.03 6.78 3.25
N LYS A 167 -9.98 7.58 2.79
CA LYS A 167 -10.99 7.16 1.81
C LYS A 167 -10.36 6.80 0.47
N LEU A 168 -9.41 7.58 -0.01
CA LEU A 168 -8.67 7.26 -1.24
C LEU A 168 -7.84 5.98 -1.08
N GLN A 169 -7.14 5.82 0.04
CA GLN A 169 -6.39 4.60 0.37
C GLN A 169 -7.31 3.38 0.36
N ASN A 170 -8.45 3.45 1.06
CA ASN A 170 -9.43 2.36 1.12
C ASN A 170 -10.03 2.05 -0.26
N PHE A 171 -10.33 3.07 -1.04
CA PHE A 171 -10.83 2.91 -2.40
C PHE A 171 -9.78 2.18 -3.27
N VAL A 172 -8.57 2.70 -3.35
CA VAL A 172 -7.48 2.10 -4.14
C VAL A 172 -7.20 0.68 -3.67
N SER A 173 -7.04 0.47 -2.36
CA SER A 173 -6.78 -0.85 -1.76
C SER A 173 -7.88 -1.86 -2.08
N THR A 174 -9.15 -1.49 -1.96
CA THR A 174 -10.27 -2.40 -2.21
C THR A 174 -10.33 -2.84 -3.67
N TYR A 175 -10.23 -1.89 -4.61
CA TYR A 175 -10.32 -2.22 -6.03
C TYR A 175 -9.08 -2.95 -6.55
N THR A 176 -7.88 -2.56 -6.12
CA THR A 176 -6.65 -3.27 -6.50
C THR A 176 -6.61 -4.68 -5.90
N THR A 177 -7.08 -4.85 -4.65
CA THR A 177 -7.20 -6.17 -4.01
C THR A 177 -8.18 -7.06 -4.76
N ALA A 178 -9.36 -6.57 -5.11
CA ALA A 178 -10.32 -7.34 -5.91
C ALA A 178 -9.74 -7.73 -7.28
N LEU A 179 -9.02 -6.82 -7.92
CA LEU A 179 -8.40 -7.05 -9.23
C LEU A 179 -7.30 -8.12 -9.15
N TRP A 180 -6.36 -8.01 -8.21
CA TRP A 180 -5.28 -9.00 -8.13
C TRP A 180 -5.80 -10.39 -7.70
N ILE A 181 -6.83 -10.50 -6.86
CA ILE A 181 -7.49 -11.76 -6.54
C ILE A 181 -8.10 -12.40 -7.79
N ALA A 182 -8.83 -11.62 -8.59
CA ALA A 182 -9.42 -12.11 -9.83
C ALA A 182 -8.37 -12.61 -10.82
N LEU A 183 -7.28 -11.85 -10.99
CA LEU A 183 -6.17 -12.22 -11.88
C LEU A 183 -5.40 -13.42 -11.34
N MET A 184 -5.22 -13.55 -10.02
CA MET A 184 -4.60 -14.70 -9.38
C MET A 184 -5.42 -15.96 -9.61
N PHE A 185 -6.74 -15.87 -9.50
CA PHE A 185 -7.63 -16.97 -9.82
C PHE A 185 -7.53 -17.38 -11.30
N ALA A 186 -7.53 -16.40 -12.21
CA ALA A 186 -7.33 -16.65 -13.63
C ALA A 186 -5.96 -17.31 -13.93
N SER A 187 -4.89 -16.85 -13.27
CA SER A 187 -3.57 -17.47 -13.37
C SER A 187 -3.57 -18.92 -12.90
N GLY A 188 -4.22 -19.20 -11.76
CA GLY A 188 -4.40 -20.56 -11.25
C GLY A 188 -5.12 -21.48 -12.22
N LEU A 189 -6.19 -20.98 -12.88
CA LEU A 189 -6.91 -21.73 -13.92
C LEU A 189 -6.04 -22.00 -15.16
N LEU A 190 -5.20 -21.05 -15.55
CA LEU A 190 -4.27 -21.25 -16.67
C LEU A 190 -3.20 -22.30 -16.34
N ILE A 191 -2.63 -22.25 -15.13
CA ILE A 191 -1.68 -23.27 -14.63
C ILE A 191 -2.38 -24.63 -14.60
N TRP A 192 -3.59 -24.71 -14.05
CA TRP A 192 -4.41 -25.92 -14.05
C TRP A 192 -4.57 -26.49 -15.46
N ASN A 193 -4.98 -25.66 -16.42
CA ASN A 193 -5.19 -26.11 -17.80
C ASN A 193 -3.89 -26.58 -18.47
N THR A 194 -2.78 -25.88 -18.21
CA THR A 194 -1.44 -26.26 -18.70
C THR A 194 -1.02 -27.63 -18.17
N ILE A 195 -1.16 -27.86 -16.87
CA ILE A 195 -0.81 -29.12 -16.21
C ILE A 195 -1.72 -30.26 -16.69
N ARG A 196 -3.04 -30.02 -16.79
CA ARG A 196 -3.98 -31.01 -17.31
C ARG A 196 -3.62 -31.45 -18.73
N THR A 197 -3.26 -30.52 -19.59
CA THR A 197 -2.84 -30.79 -20.96
C THR A 197 -1.50 -31.55 -21.00
N ALA A 198 -0.55 -31.21 -20.13
CA ALA A 198 0.72 -31.91 -20.01
C ALA A 198 0.53 -33.39 -19.55
N MET A 199 -0.34 -33.59 -18.55
CA MET A 199 -0.67 -34.94 -18.08
C MET A 199 -1.37 -35.79 -19.13
N PHE A 200 -2.33 -35.20 -19.87
CA PHE A 200 -3.02 -35.88 -20.95
C PHE A 200 -2.05 -36.32 -22.06
N ALA A 201 -1.09 -35.46 -22.39
CA ALA A 201 -0.07 -35.80 -23.39
C ALA A 201 0.84 -36.95 -22.96
N ARG A 202 1.00 -37.19 -21.65
CA ARG A 202 1.83 -38.27 -21.06
C ARG A 202 1.01 -39.39 -20.44
N ARG A 203 -0.27 -39.53 -20.77
CA ARG A 203 -1.19 -40.48 -20.15
C ARG A 203 -0.70 -41.92 -20.21
N ARG A 204 -0.10 -42.35 -21.33
CA ARG A 204 0.43 -43.73 -21.48
C ARG A 204 1.63 -43.97 -20.56
N GLU A 205 2.50 -43.00 -20.36
CA GLU A 205 3.63 -43.11 -19.43
C GLU A 205 3.12 -43.20 -17.98
N ILE A 206 2.08 -42.45 -17.63
CA ILE A 206 1.45 -42.43 -16.30
C ILE A 206 0.76 -43.80 -16.05
N GLU A 207 0.07 -44.38 -17.04
CA GLU A 207 -0.56 -45.71 -16.97
C GLU A 207 0.49 -46.79 -16.70
N VAL A 208 1.60 -46.80 -17.43
CA VAL A 208 2.70 -47.75 -17.21
C VAL A 208 3.30 -47.60 -15.81
N MET A 209 3.51 -46.37 -15.34
CA MET A 209 4.01 -46.11 -13.98
C MET A 209 3.06 -46.65 -12.91
N LYS A 210 1.74 -46.49 -13.08
CA LYS A 210 0.73 -47.06 -12.18
C LYS A 210 0.75 -48.61 -12.20
N LEU A 211 0.90 -49.23 -13.36
CA LEU A 211 0.98 -50.68 -13.49
C LEU A 211 2.21 -51.30 -12.80
N VAL A 212 3.32 -50.56 -12.77
CA VAL A 212 4.56 -50.99 -12.06
C VAL A 212 4.51 -50.63 -10.56
N GLY A 213 3.41 -50.04 -10.06
CA GLY A 213 3.21 -49.75 -8.65
C GLY A 213 3.71 -48.40 -8.16
N ALA A 214 3.90 -47.44 -9.04
CA ALA A 214 4.24 -46.07 -8.64
C ALA A 214 3.11 -45.42 -7.82
N THR A 215 3.46 -44.78 -6.71
CA THR A 215 2.49 -44.06 -5.89
C THR A 215 2.02 -42.77 -6.58
N ASP A 216 0.79 -42.34 -6.30
CA ASP A 216 0.23 -41.11 -6.85
C ASP A 216 1.09 -39.86 -6.56
N TRP A 217 1.72 -39.81 -5.37
CA TRP A 217 2.65 -38.73 -5.01
C TRP A 217 3.86 -38.68 -5.94
N PHE A 218 4.40 -39.86 -6.30
CA PHE A 218 5.54 -39.93 -7.22
C PHE A 218 5.19 -39.38 -8.61
N ILE A 219 3.96 -39.61 -9.04
CA ILE A 219 3.45 -39.08 -10.32
C ILE A 219 3.15 -37.59 -10.26
N ARG A 220 2.66 -37.06 -9.12
CA ARG A 220 2.27 -35.66 -8.92
C ARG A 220 3.47 -34.67 -8.82
N ILE A 221 4.55 -35.09 -8.16
CA ILE A 221 5.70 -34.22 -7.86
C ILE A 221 6.27 -33.54 -9.10
N PRO A 222 6.52 -34.17 -10.26
CA PRO A 222 7.04 -33.47 -11.45
C PRO A 222 6.12 -32.36 -11.94
N PHE A 223 4.81 -32.54 -11.90
CA PHE A 223 3.84 -31.54 -12.34
C PHE A 223 3.70 -30.41 -11.32
N MET A 224 3.82 -30.70 -10.02
CA MET A 224 3.87 -29.65 -8.99
C MET A 224 5.12 -28.79 -9.14
N LEU A 225 6.27 -29.38 -9.48
CA LEU A 225 7.50 -28.63 -9.78
C LEU A 225 7.35 -27.78 -11.05
N GLU A 226 6.64 -28.27 -12.05
CA GLU A 226 6.34 -27.49 -13.26
C GLU A 226 5.52 -26.24 -12.94
N GLY A 227 4.46 -26.36 -12.14
CA GLY A 227 3.66 -25.24 -11.69
C GLY A 227 4.43 -24.28 -10.78
N LEU A 228 5.26 -24.80 -9.86
CA LEU A 228 6.15 -24.01 -9.02
C LEU A 228 7.10 -23.15 -9.86
N ILE A 229 7.71 -23.73 -10.89
CA ILE A 229 8.62 -23.00 -11.79
C ILE A 229 7.86 -21.91 -12.56
N GLN A 230 6.66 -22.19 -13.04
CA GLN A 230 5.81 -21.18 -13.71
C GLN A 230 5.49 -20.02 -12.77
N GLY A 231 5.07 -20.30 -11.54
CA GLY A 231 4.79 -19.30 -10.52
C GLY A 231 6.02 -18.47 -10.09
N LEU A 232 7.17 -19.13 -9.95
CA LEU A 232 8.45 -18.45 -9.66
C LEU A 232 8.90 -17.55 -10.81
N LEU A 233 8.81 -18.02 -12.06
CA LEU A 233 9.15 -17.17 -13.23
C LEU A 233 8.23 -15.96 -13.31
N GLY A 234 6.90 -16.15 -13.11
CA GLY A 234 5.97 -15.05 -12.99
C GLY A 234 6.35 -14.07 -11.87
N GLY A 235 6.72 -14.60 -10.70
CA GLY A 235 7.19 -13.80 -9.57
C GLY A 235 8.46 -13.01 -9.86
N ILE A 236 9.46 -13.60 -10.52
CA ILE A 236 10.70 -12.91 -10.91
C ILE A 236 10.41 -11.74 -11.86
N PHE A 237 9.57 -11.93 -12.87
CA PHE A 237 9.16 -10.85 -13.77
C PHE A 237 8.36 -9.76 -13.03
N ALA A 238 7.47 -10.16 -12.11
CA ALA A 238 6.71 -9.24 -11.28
C ALA A 238 7.62 -8.38 -10.39
N VAL A 239 8.59 -9.00 -9.70
CA VAL A 239 9.57 -8.29 -8.86
C VAL A 239 10.41 -7.33 -9.70
N GLY A 240 10.92 -7.77 -10.85
CA GLY A 240 11.70 -6.90 -11.74
C GLY A 240 10.91 -5.68 -12.20
N ALA A 241 9.66 -5.87 -12.62
CA ALA A 241 8.78 -4.79 -13.03
C ALA A 241 8.40 -3.87 -11.85
N MET A 242 8.09 -4.43 -10.68
CA MET A 242 7.77 -3.68 -9.46
C MET A 242 8.95 -2.79 -9.03
N LEU A 243 10.17 -3.33 -8.97
CA LEU A 243 11.36 -2.57 -8.60
C LEU A 243 11.66 -1.46 -9.63
N PHE A 244 11.47 -1.73 -10.92
CA PHE A 244 11.62 -0.74 -11.97
C PHE A 244 10.59 0.39 -11.83
N ILE A 245 9.32 0.08 -11.58
CA ILE A 245 8.26 1.07 -11.37
C ILE A 245 8.56 1.88 -10.11
N ASN A 246 8.93 1.24 -8.99
CA ASN A 246 9.28 1.94 -7.76
C ASN A 246 10.47 2.87 -7.94
N TRP A 247 11.50 2.45 -8.66
CA TRP A 247 12.64 3.29 -8.97
C TRP A 247 12.25 4.52 -9.81
N ARG A 248 11.44 4.32 -10.86
CA ARG A 248 10.96 5.43 -11.71
C ARG A 248 10.05 6.40 -10.95
N TRP A 249 9.20 5.85 -10.07
CA TRP A 249 8.35 6.66 -9.19
C TRP A 249 9.19 7.52 -8.24
N THR A 250 10.14 6.90 -7.56
CA THR A 250 11.07 7.58 -6.64
C THR A 250 11.84 8.71 -7.33
N ASP A 251 12.35 8.47 -8.54
CA ASP A 251 13.07 9.46 -9.33
C ASP A 251 12.18 10.64 -9.74
N GLY A 252 10.94 10.37 -10.13
CA GLY A 252 9.94 11.39 -10.45
C GLY A 252 9.56 12.27 -9.26
N VAL A 253 9.36 11.66 -8.10
CA VAL A 253 8.89 12.35 -6.89
C VAL A 253 10.00 13.19 -6.22
N ARG A 254 11.28 12.83 -6.38
CA ARG A 254 12.42 13.58 -5.81
C ARG A 254 12.47 15.06 -6.21
N ASN A 255 11.86 15.40 -7.34
CA ASN A 255 11.82 16.77 -7.85
C ASN A 255 10.69 17.62 -7.27
N PHE A 256 9.79 17.02 -6.46
CA PHE A 256 8.72 17.75 -5.80
C PHE A 256 9.21 18.38 -4.49
N PRO A 257 8.68 19.56 -4.12
CA PRO A 257 9.00 20.19 -2.84
C PRO A 257 8.65 19.28 -1.66
N GLU A 258 9.49 19.24 -0.63
CA GLU A 258 9.23 18.43 0.58
C GLU A 258 7.91 18.82 1.26
N SER A 259 7.48 20.08 1.12
CA SER A 259 6.20 20.59 1.62
C SER A 259 4.97 19.96 0.97
N SER A 260 5.13 19.27 -0.19
CA SER A 260 4.01 18.64 -0.89
C SER A 260 3.53 17.33 -0.26
N GLY A 261 4.25 16.77 0.72
CA GLY A 261 3.98 15.47 1.31
C GLY A 261 4.19 14.27 0.36
N MET A 262 4.39 14.52 -0.93
CA MET A 262 4.54 13.46 -1.95
C MET A 262 5.76 12.57 -1.70
N THR A 263 6.80 13.08 -1.04
CA THR A 263 7.99 12.32 -0.68
C THR A 263 7.71 11.18 0.30
N ALA A 264 6.62 11.26 1.06
CA ALA A 264 6.19 10.19 1.97
C ALA A 264 5.64 8.97 1.23
N LEU A 265 5.10 9.15 0.00
CA LEU A 265 4.61 8.07 -0.84
C LEU A 265 5.73 7.24 -1.49
N VAL A 266 7.00 7.61 -1.25
CA VAL A 266 8.16 6.91 -1.81
C VAL A 266 8.64 5.84 -0.81
N VAL A 267 8.69 4.60 -1.27
CA VAL A 267 9.15 3.46 -0.47
C VAL A 267 10.63 3.20 -0.76
N VAL A 268 11.51 3.66 0.14
CA VAL A 268 12.99 3.50 0.05
C VAL A 268 13.62 2.89 1.30
N ASP A 269 12.82 2.58 2.31
CA ASP A 269 13.21 2.06 3.63
C ASP A 269 13.60 0.56 3.64
N GLY A 270 13.69 -0.06 2.47
CA GLY A 270 13.97 -1.49 2.35
C GLY A 270 12.73 -2.37 2.28
N TYR A 271 11.53 -1.83 2.52
CA TYR A 271 10.26 -2.57 2.46
C TYR A 271 10.01 -3.21 1.08
N GLN A 272 10.49 -2.58 0.00
CA GLN A 272 10.43 -3.15 -1.36
C GLN A 272 11.05 -4.55 -1.45
N TRP A 273 12.09 -4.85 -0.68
CA TRP A 273 12.71 -6.18 -0.65
C TRP A 273 11.87 -7.20 0.09
N THR A 274 11.19 -6.78 1.17
CA THR A 274 10.20 -7.61 1.86
C THR A 274 9.07 -7.99 0.91
N VAL A 275 8.53 -7.02 0.18
CA VAL A 275 7.50 -7.26 -0.84
C VAL A 275 8.00 -8.19 -1.94
N ALA A 276 9.25 -8.04 -2.39
CA ALA A 276 9.85 -8.93 -3.39
C ALA A 276 9.88 -10.40 -2.92
N ILE A 277 10.28 -10.64 -1.67
CA ILE A 277 10.28 -11.99 -1.08
C ILE A 277 8.85 -12.55 -0.98
N VAL A 278 7.90 -11.71 -0.55
CA VAL A 278 6.47 -12.10 -0.46
C VAL A 278 5.92 -12.47 -1.84
N ILE A 279 6.20 -11.68 -2.88
CA ILE A 279 5.80 -11.99 -4.26
C ILE A 279 6.34 -13.35 -4.72
N LEU A 280 7.63 -13.61 -4.50
CA LEU A 280 8.26 -14.88 -4.90
C LEU A 280 7.67 -16.06 -4.15
N ALA A 281 7.49 -15.94 -2.83
CA ALA A 281 6.89 -16.99 -2.00
C ALA A 281 5.44 -17.26 -2.42
N PHE A 282 4.66 -16.20 -2.66
CA PHE A 282 3.26 -16.31 -3.05
C PHE A 282 3.11 -16.90 -4.46
N GLY A 283 3.94 -16.50 -5.42
CA GLY A 283 3.98 -17.06 -6.76
C GLY A 283 4.33 -18.55 -6.75
N ALA A 284 5.33 -18.96 -5.95
CA ALA A 284 5.71 -20.35 -5.76
C ALA A 284 4.57 -21.17 -5.17
N LEU A 285 3.90 -20.65 -4.13
CA LEU A 285 2.76 -21.33 -3.47
C LEU A 285 1.58 -21.53 -4.43
N VAL A 286 1.17 -20.47 -5.12
CA VAL A 286 0.04 -20.55 -6.06
C VAL A 286 0.34 -21.51 -7.20
N GLY A 287 1.56 -21.45 -7.75
CA GLY A 287 1.99 -22.37 -8.80
C GLY A 287 1.99 -23.84 -8.33
N MET A 288 2.51 -24.08 -7.14
CA MET A 288 2.58 -25.43 -6.55
C MET A 288 1.18 -25.99 -6.20
N ILE A 289 0.34 -25.18 -5.57
CA ILE A 289 -1.01 -25.58 -5.15
C ILE A 289 -1.90 -25.80 -6.39
N GLY A 290 -1.90 -24.86 -7.33
CA GLY A 290 -2.71 -24.95 -8.56
C GLY A 290 -2.37 -26.19 -9.38
N SER A 291 -1.08 -26.47 -9.55
CA SER A 291 -0.61 -27.67 -10.26
C SER A 291 -0.88 -28.95 -9.47
N GLY A 292 -0.73 -28.94 -8.15
CA GLY A 292 -1.02 -30.06 -7.27
C GLY A 292 -2.50 -30.49 -7.33
N ILE A 293 -3.41 -29.51 -7.28
CA ILE A 293 -4.85 -29.74 -7.42
C ILE A 293 -5.18 -30.28 -8.83
N ALA A 294 -4.56 -29.73 -9.88
CA ALA A 294 -4.73 -30.23 -11.24
C ALA A 294 -4.31 -31.68 -11.39
N ALA A 295 -3.13 -32.04 -10.85
CA ALA A 295 -2.59 -33.37 -10.89
C ALA A 295 -3.44 -34.40 -10.09
N SER A 296 -3.92 -33.99 -8.89
CA SER A 296 -4.76 -34.87 -8.09
C SER A 296 -6.05 -35.24 -8.79
N ARG A 297 -6.75 -34.25 -9.36
CA ARG A 297 -8.02 -34.47 -10.01
C ARG A 297 -7.93 -35.30 -11.30
N PHE A 298 -6.77 -35.29 -11.94
CA PHE A 298 -6.52 -36.14 -13.13
C PHE A 298 -6.28 -37.62 -12.77
N LEU A 299 -5.68 -37.91 -11.61
CA LEU A 299 -5.36 -39.27 -11.17
C LEU A 299 -6.54 -39.97 -10.53
N ASP A 300 -7.56 -39.25 -10.06
CA ASP A 300 -8.78 -39.77 -9.44
C ASP A 300 -9.86 -40.14 -10.50
N ILE A 301 -9.63 -39.92 -11.80
CA ILE A 301 -10.47 -40.35 -12.93
C ILE A 301 -9.85 -41.56 -13.59
#